data_e72cf50ddc63f29835106638f1af8f8f
#
_entry.id   e72cf50ddc63f29835106638f1af8f8f
#
_cell.length_a   1.000
_cell.length_b   1.000
_cell.length_c   1.000
_cell.angle_alpha   90.00
_cell.angle_beta   90.00
_cell.angle_gamma   90.00
#
_symmetry.space_group_name_H-M   'P 1'
#
loop_
_entity.id
_entity.type
_entity.pdbx_description
1 polymer ?
#
loop_
_entity_poly.entity_id
_entity_poly.type
_entity_poly.pdbx_seq_one_letter_code
_entity_poly.pdbx_strand_id
1 'polypeptide(L)'
;DGEGSPLRALNEVVIEKIDTGRTVRLALDINDDFFMSYATDGLIVATPTGSTAYSLSARGPIIDPTHQALLLTPVAPHSLFDRSVVLSPDDNLKIEVLPGSNASIALDGHIVTRLEVGQSLSCTAAEKPARLVSFGSNNFHRVLKEKFGLSDR
;
A
#
# COMPACT_ATOMS: atom_id res chain seq x y z
N ASP A 1 19.79 0.76 9.37
CA ASP A 1 19.56 1.54 10.59
C ASP A 1 19.85 3.01 10.31
N GLY A 2 18.88 3.73 9.75
CA GLY A 2 18.92 5.18 9.59
C GLY A 2 17.79 5.76 10.40
N GLU A 3 18.08 6.34 11.57
CA GLU A 3 17.14 7.11 12.39
C GLU A 3 16.74 8.40 11.65
N GLY A 4 16.03 8.26 10.55
CA GLY A 4 15.31 9.37 9.93
C GLY A 4 13.94 9.54 10.58
N SER A 5 13.44 10.77 10.63
CA SER A 5 12.03 10.98 11.02
C SER A 5 11.12 10.15 10.15
N PRO A 6 10.05 9.52 10.70
CA PRO A 6 9.15 8.69 9.92
C PRO A 6 8.50 9.51 8.79
N LEU A 7 8.53 8.97 7.58
CA LEU A 7 7.83 9.53 6.44
C LEU A 7 6.34 9.18 6.52
N ARG A 8 5.48 9.98 5.91
CA ARG A 8 4.03 9.78 5.93
C ARG A 8 3.46 9.86 4.53
N ALA A 9 2.50 8.97 4.25
CA ALA A 9 1.69 8.99 3.05
C ALA A 9 0.21 9.16 3.43
N LEU A 10 -0.54 9.87 2.62
CA LEU A 10 -2.00 9.98 2.74
C LEU A 10 -2.68 8.78 2.08
N ASN A 11 -2.24 8.41 0.88
CA ASN A 11 -2.80 7.30 0.12
C ASN A 11 -2.04 6.01 0.36
N GLU A 12 -0.77 5.94 -0.08
CA GLU A 12 -0.03 4.68 -0.04
C GLU A 12 1.48 4.84 -0.02
N VAL A 13 2.11 3.79 0.45
CA VAL A 13 3.53 3.49 0.23
C VAL A 13 3.61 2.37 -0.80
N VAL A 14 4.43 2.56 -1.83
CA VAL A 14 4.67 1.57 -2.88
C VAL A 14 6.12 1.11 -2.83
N ILE A 15 6.32 -0.21 -2.78
CA ILE A 15 7.60 -0.86 -2.98
C ILE A 15 7.54 -1.51 -4.35
N GLU A 16 8.35 -1.05 -5.31
CA GLU A 16 8.27 -1.55 -6.67
C GLU A 16 9.65 -1.88 -7.26
N LYS A 17 9.64 -2.75 -8.26
CA LYS A 17 10.84 -3.11 -9.02
C LYS A 17 11.45 -1.88 -9.69
N ILE A 18 12.78 -1.86 -9.78
CA ILE A 18 13.53 -0.83 -10.53
C ILE A 18 13.74 -1.30 -11.97
N ASP A 19 14.06 -2.59 -12.15
CA ASP A 19 14.42 -3.15 -13.44
C ASP A 19 13.17 -3.55 -14.24
N THR A 20 13.09 -3.12 -15.48
CA THR A 20 12.07 -3.58 -16.44
C THR A 20 12.32 -5.04 -16.82
N GLY A 21 11.25 -5.82 -16.95
CA GLY A 21 11.32 -7.22 -17.37
C GLY A 21 11.69 -8.23 -16.27
N ARG A 22 11.89 -7.78 -15.02
CA ARG A 22 12.10 -8.64 -13.85
C ARG A 22 11.11 -8.30 -12.76
N THR A 23 10.81 -9.25 -11.87
CA THR A 23 10.03 -9.01 -10.65
C THR A 23 10.96 -8.59 -9.53
N VAL A 24 10.44 -7.85 -8.57
CA VAL A 24 11.07 -7.69 -7.26
C VAL A 24 10.68 -8.86 -6.36
N ARG A 25 11.61 -9.32 -5.54
CA ARG A 25 11.36 -10.36 -4.54
C ARG A 25 11.36 -9.72 -3.16
N LEU A 26 10.24 -9.84 -2.46
CA LEU A 26 9.99 -9.21 -1.17
C LEU A 26 9.56 -10.26 -0.15
N ALA A 27 10.17 -10.25 1.04
CA ALA A 27 9.64 -10.95 2.20
C ALA A 27 8.77 -10.00 3.00
N LEU A 28 7.65 -10.49 3.50
CA LEU A 28 6.71 -9.75 4.34
C LEU A 28 6.57 -10.44 5.68
N ASP A 29 6.82 -9.68 6.74
CA ASP A 29 6.45 -10.03 8.11
C ASP A 29 5.29 -9.13 8.55
N ILE A 30 4.38 -9.70 9.35
CA ILE A 30 3.28 -8.98 10.01
C ILE A 30 3.41 -9.23 11.50
N ASN A 31 3.61 -8.16 12.28
CA ASN A 31 3.80 -8.25 13.75
C ASN A 31 4.95 -9.19 14.13
N ASP A 32 6.08 -9.07 13.43
CA ASP A 32 7.29 -9.88 13.56
C ASP A 32 7.14 -11.37 13.17
N ASP A 33 5.96 -11.80 12.71
CA ASP A 33 5.73 -13.13 12.16
C ASP A 33 5.85 -13.13 10.64
N PHE A 34 6.67 -14.05 10.10
CA PHE A 34 6.80 -14.21 8.65
C PHE A 34 5.45 -14.63 8.03
N PHE A 35 4.94 -13.81 7.14
CA PHE A 35 3.70 -14.07 6.43
C PHE A 35 3.93 -14.80 5.11
N MET A 36 4.70 -14.21 4.18
CA MET A 36 5.04 -14.83 2.90
C MET A 36 6.10 -14.04 2.12
N SER A 37 6.62 -14.67 1.05
CA SER A 37 7.43 -13.97 0.06
C SER A 37 6.65 -13.74 -1.23
N TYR A 38 6.81 -12.55 -1.79
CA TYR A 38 6.25 -12.16 -3.09
C TYR A 38 7.33 -12.12 -4.16
N ALA A 39 7.01 -12.65 -5.36
CA ALA A 39 7.68 -12.30 -6.61
C ALA A 39 6.65 -11.46 -7.41
N THR A 40 6.88 -10.16 -7.55
CA THR A 40 5.84 -9.22 -7.96
C THR A 40 6.45 -8.02 -8.69
N ASP A 41 5.65 -7.24 -9.37
CA ASP A 41 6.08 -5.93 -9.89
C ASP A 41 6.16 -4.89 -8.78
N GLY A 42 5.37 -5.04 -7.73
CA GLY A 42 5.38 -4.19 -6.56
C GLY A 42 4.44 -4.66 -5.46
N LEU A 43 4.54 -4.03 -4.30
CA LEU A 43 3.67 -4.23 -3.16
C LEU A 43 3.22 -2.86 -2.65
N ILE A 44 1.92 -2.69 -2.48
CA ILE A 44 1.30 -1.44 -2.04
C ILE A 44 0.79 -1.62 -0.62
N VAL A 45 1.18 -0.72 0.28
CA VAL A 45 0.58 -0.57 1.61
C VAL A 45 -0.22 0.73 1.59
N ALA A 46 -1.54 0.63 1.57
CA ALA A 46 -2.44 1.77 1.44
C ALA A 46 -3.27 2.00 2.70
N THR A 47 -3.70 3.25 2.87
CA THR A 47 -4.76 3.64 3.81
C THR A 47 -6.14 3.39 3.18
N PRO A 48 -7.24 3.45 3.93
CA PRO A 48 -8.58 3.44 3.35
C PRO A 48 -8.80 4.56 2.33
N THR A 49 -8.24 5.75 2.55
CA THR A 49 -8.25 6.84 1.56
C THR A 49 -7.53 6.44 0.27
N GLY A 50 -6.38 5.78 0.38
CA GLY A 50 -5.58 5.29 -0.75
C GLY A 50 -6.19 4.07 -1.45
N SER A 51 -7.23 3.43 -0.88
CA SER A 51 -7.91 2.29 -1.51
C SER A 51 -8.50 2.64 -2.89
N THR A 52 -8.76 3.93 -3.14
CA THR A 52 -9.25 4.44 -4.43
C THR A 52 -8.15 5.06 -5.32
N ALA A 53 -6.87 4.96 -4.90
CA ALA A 53 -5.70 5.41 -5.65
C ALA A 53 -5.02 4.24 -6.40
N TYR A 54 -3.73 4.03 -6.25
CA TYR A 54 -3.01 2.98 -6.98
C TYR A 54 -3.44 1.57 -6.60
N SER A 55 -3.83 1.35 -5.33
CA SER A 55 -4.39 0.07 -4.89
C SER A 55 -5.61 -0.35 -5.72
N LEU A 56 -6.50 0.58 -6.08
CA LEU A 56 -7.64 0.29 -6.95
C LEU A 56 -7.20 -0.21 -8.33
N SER A 57 -6.21 0.44 -8.94
CA SER A 57 -5.64 0.03 -10.23
C SER A 57 -5.02 -1.36 -10.17
N ALA A 58 -4.46 -1.73 -9.02
CA ALA A 58 -3.93 -3.06 -8.72
C ALA A 58 -5.00 -4.06 -8.24
N ARG A 59 -6.29 -3.76 -8.44
CA ARG A 59 -7.44 -4.60 -8.08
C ARG A 59 -7.68 -4.76 -6.57
N GLY A 60 -7.17 -3.83 -5.76
CA GLY A 60 -7.51 -3.73 -4.34
C GLY A 60 -8.99 -3.38 -4.12
N PRO A 61 -9.58 -3.74 -2.99
CA PRO A 61 -10.95 -3.39 -2.64
C PRO A 61 -11.08 -1.88 -2.38
N ILE A 62 -12.26 -1.34 -2.61
CA ILE A 62 -12.63 0.00 -2.18
C ILE A 62 -13.02 -0.06 -0.71
N ILE A 63 -12.39 0.77 0.12
CA ILE A 63 -12.66 0.88 1.55
C ILE A 63 -13.16 2.29 1.84
N ASP A 64 -14.27 2.39 2.60
CA ASP A 64 -14.77 3.70 3.05
C ASP A 64 -13.70 4.40 3.91
N PRO A 65 -13.35 5.67 3.64
CA PRO A 65 -12.29 6.38 4.34
C PRO A 65 -12.52 6.55 5.85
N THR A 66 -13.73 6.28 6.33
CA THR A 66 -14.05 6.30 7.77
C THR A 66 -13.58 5.05 8.52
N HIS A 67 -13.22 3.98 7.79
CA HIS A 67 -12.65 2.78 8.39
C HIS A 67 -11.21 3.03 8.84
N GLN A 68 -10.80 2.29 9.85
CA GLN A 68 -9.42 2.23 10.31
C GLN A 68 -8.84 0.88 9.91
N ALA A 69 -7.96 0.88 8.93
CA ALA A 69 -7.35 -0.33 8.38
C ALA A 69 -6.03 0.01 7.66
N LEU A 70 -5.22 -1.01 7.42
CA LEU A 70 -4.18 -1.00 6.40
C LEU A 70 -4.60 -1.96 5.28
N LEU A 71 -4.29 -1.60 4.05
CA LEU A 71 -4.58 -2.41 2.88
C LEU A 71 -3.28 -2.81 2.21
N LEU A 72 -3.01 -4.11 2.15
CA LEU A 72 -1.87 -4.67 1.44
C LEU A 72 -2.34 -5.19 0.08
N THR A 73 -1.77 -4.65 -1.01
CA THR A 73 -2.15 -5.02 -2.37
C THR A 73 -0.92 -5.34 -3.21
N PRO A 74 -0.75 -6.59 -3.69
CA PRO A 74 0.32 -6.94 -4.61
C PRO A 74 0.02 -6.44 -6.03
N VAL A 75 1.07 -6.02 -6.75
CA VAL A 75 0.99 -5.58 -8.16
C VAL A 75 1.53 -6.68 -9.05
N ALA A 76 0.68 -7.27 -9.89
CA ALA A 76 1.03 -8.36 -10.80
C ALA A 76 1.85 -9.48 -10.12
N PRO A 77 1.40 -10.07 -9.01
CA PRO A 77 2.16 -11.11 -8.31
C PRO A 77 2.25 -12.39 -9.13
N HIS A 78 3.41 -13.03 -9.06
CA HIS A 78 3.67 -14.35 -9.64
C HIS A 78 3.51 -15.45 -8.58
N SER A 79 2.39 -15.46 -7.87
CA SER A 79 2.08 -16.44 -6.82
C SER A 79 0.61 -16.85 -6.90
N LEU A 80 0.28 -17.99 -6.31
CA LEU A 80 -1.12 -18.46 -6.20
C LEU A 80 -1.96 -17.56 -5.30
N PHE A 81 -1.33 -16.91 -4.33
CA PHE A 81 -1.98 -15.93 -3.48
C PHE A 81 -1.76 -14.53 -4.06
N ASP A 82 -2.76 -14.06 -4.80
CA ASP A 82 -2.77 -12.78 -5.53
C ASP A 82 -3.75 -11.76 -4.96
N ARG A 83 -4.30 -12.03 -3.78
CA ARG A 83 -5.34 -11.22 -3.17
C ARG A 83 -4.79 -10.09 -2.33
N SER A 84 -5.52 -8.97 -2.35
CA SER A 84 -5.31 -7.91 -1.36
C SER A 84 -5.82 -8.37 0.00
N VAL A 85 -5.12 -7.94 1.04
CA VAL A 85 -5.45 -8.22 2.44
C VAL A 85 -5.78 -6.92 3.15
N VAL A 86 -6.92 -6.89 3.84
CA VAL A 86 -7.28 -5.81 4.75
C VAL A 86 -6.81 -6.20 6.14
N LEU A 87 -5.96 -5.37 6.73
CA LEU A 87 -5.25 -5.62 7.98
C LEU A 87 -5.74 -4.66 9.06
N SER A 88 -5.48 -5.00 10.32
CA SER A 88 -5.73 -4.11 11.45
C SER A 88 -4.90 -2.80 11.32
N PRO A 89 -5.41 -1.66 11.78
CA PRO A 89 -4.61 -0.44 11.89
C PRO A 89 -3.44 -0.59 12.88
N ASP A 90 -3.51 -1.55 13.79
CA ASP A 90 -2.47 -1.81 14.79
C ASP A 90 -1.36 -2.75 14.27
N ASP A 91 -1.53 -3.32 13.05
CA ASP A 91 -0.52 -4.21 12.48
C ASP A 91 0.72 -3.43 12.05
N ASN A 92 1.88 -4.03 12.31
CA ASN A 92 3.17 -3.58 11.83
C ASN A 92 3.63 -4.49 10.68
N LEU A 93 3.86 -3.87 9.52
CA LEU A 93 4.34 -4.56 8.33
C LEU A 93 5.83 -4.30 8.16
N LYS A 94 6.64 -5.35 8.09
CA LYS A 94 8.05 -5.25 7.69
C LYS A 94 8.25 -5.92 6.34
N ILE A 95 8.77 -5.19 5.38
CA ILE A 95 8.99 -5.64 4.01
C ILE A 95 10.47 -5.58 3.71
N GLU A 96 11.09 -6.73 3.44
CA GLU A 96 12.51 -6.87 3.15
C GLU A 96 12.74 -7.22 1.68
N VAL A 97 13.77 -6.61 1.07
CA VAL A 97 14.20 -6.93 -0.30
C VAL A 97 15.07 -8.16 -0.30
N LEU A 98 14.60 -9.22 -0.98
CA LEU A 98 15.31 -10.48 -1.10
C LEU A 98 16.35 -10.48 -2.24
N PRO A 99 17.34 -11.42 -2.20
CA PRO A 99 18.38 -11.52 -3.23
C PRO A 99 17.84 -11.60 -4.66
N GLY A 100 18.54 -10.91 -5.57
CA GLY A 100 18.28 -10.91 -7.02
C GLY A 100 17.49 -9.70 -7.51
N SER A 101 17.15 -8.74 -6.66
CA SER A 101 16.42 -7.53 -7.04
C SER A 101 16.74 -6.35 -6.11
N ASN A 102 16.51 -5.15 -6.61
CA ASN A 102 16.46 -3.92 -5.81
C ASN A 102 15.07 -3.32 -5.97
N ALA A 103 14.66 -2.49 -5.01
CA ALA A 103 13.35 -1.85 -5.02
C ALA A 103 13.45 -0.33 -4.91
N SER A 104 12.50 0.37 -5.52
CA SER A 104 12.23 1.78 -5.24
C SER A 104 11.07 1.91 -4.27
N ILE A 105 11.11 2.92 -3.43
CA ILE A 105 10.05 3.29 -2.50
C ILE A 105 9.44 4.60 -2.94
N ALA A 106 8.15 4.60 -3.15
CA ALA A 106 7.38 5.79 -3.42
C ALA A 106 6.30 6.03 -2.35
N LEU A 107 6.06 7.29 -2.02
CA LEU A 107 4.96 7.74 -1.16
C LEU A 107 4.07 8.67 -1.97
N ASP A 108 2.78 8.38 -2.03
CA ASP A 108 1.79 9.19 -2.76
C ASP A 108 2.28 9.57 -4.18
N GLY A 109 2.89 8.61 -4.89
CA GLY A 109 3.38 8.78 -6.26
C GLY A 109 4.77 9.42 -6.40
N HIS A 110 5.47 9.75 -5.29
CA HIS A 110 6.81 10.35 -5.33
C HIS A 110 7.86 9.37 -4.83
N ILE A 111 8.87 9.07 -5.66
CA ILE A 111 10.01 8.22 -5.25
C ILE A 111 10.82 8.98 -4.19
N VAL A 112 10.99 8.35 -3.03
CA VAL A 112 11.70 8.93 -1.90
C VAL A 112 13.05 8.26 -1.64
N THR A 113 13.19 6.97 -1.95
CA THR A 113 14.43 6.22 -1.73
C THR A 113 14.45 4.93 -2.54
N ARG A 114 15.57 4.20 -2.43
CA ARG A 114 15.73 2.84 -2.96
C ARG A 114 16.16 1.92 -1.83
N LEU A 115 15.77 0.66 -1.92
CA LEU A 115 16.23 -0.41 -1.04
C LEU A 115 17.06 -1.41 -1.84
N GLU A 116 18.19 -1.77 -1.27
CA GLU A 116 19.06 -2.84 -1.75
C GLU A 116 18.70 -4.15 -1.04
N VAL A 117 19.25 -5.25 -1.53
CA VAL A 117 19.10 -6.59 -0.93
C VAL A 117 19.43 -6.56 0.57
N GLY A 118 18.55 -7.16 1.38
CA GLY A 118 18.67 -7.24 2.83
C GLY A 118 18.21 -5.98 3.58
N GLN A 119 17.89 -4.89 2.86
CA GLN A 119 17.29 -3.72 3.48
C GLN A 119 15.77 -3.90 3.59
N SER A 120 15.18 -3.29 4.59
CA SER A 120 13.75 -3.38 4.88
C SER A 120 13.11 -2.04 5.13
N LEU A 121 11.80 -2.00 4.92
CA LEU A 121 10.89 -0.90 5.22
C LEU A 121 9.86 -1.39 6.23
N SER A 122 9.60 -0.59 7.28
CA SER A 122 8.48 -0.82 8.19
C SER A 122 7.36 0.17 7.90
N CYS A 123 6.12 -0.34 7.88
CA CYS A 123 4.91 0.44 7.64
C CYS A 123 3.91 0.20 8.77
N THR A 124 3.41 1.29 9.34
CA THR A 124 2.36 1.29 10.38
C THR A 124 1.34 2.37 10.07
N ALA A 125 0.13 2.25 10.57
CA ALA A 125 -0.80 3.37 10.54
C ALA A 125 -0.29 4.51 11.41
N ALA A 126 -0.47 5.75 10.94
CA ALA A 126 -0.07 6.92 11.72
C ALA A 126 -1.01 7.12 12.91
N GLU A 127 -0.47 7.45 14.09
CA GLU A 127 -1.27 7.75 15.29
C GLU A 127 -2.28 8.89 15.08
N LYS A 128 -1.91 9.87 14.26
CA LYS A 128 -2.76 11.04 13.97
C LYS A 128 -3.33 10.93 12.57
N PRO A 129 -4.67 10.88 12.43
CA PRO A 129 -5.31 10.86 11.12
C PRO A 129 -5.14 12.19 10.39
N ALA A 130 -5.14 12.13 9.06
CA ALA A 130 -5.31 13.32 8.24
C ALA A 130 -6.71 13.91 8.46
N ARG A 131 -6.78 15.22 8.65
CA ARG A 131 -8.05 15.94 8.85
C ARG A 131 -8.33 16.80 7.64
N LEU A 132 -9.38 16.46 6.90
CA LEU A 132 -9.84 17.23 5.74
C LEU A 132 -11.05 18.07 6.12
N VAL A 133 -11.00 19.36 5.81
CA VAL A 133 -12.14 20.26 5.97
C VAL A 133 -13.06 20.09 4.76
N SER A 134 -14.34 19.81 4.99
CA SER A 134 -15.34 19.75 3.92
C SER A 134 -16.46 20.75 4.19
N PHE A 135 -16.94 21.40 3.11
CA PHE A 135 -18.07 22.30 3.14
C PHE A 135 -19.29 21.56 2.58
N GLY A 136 -20.12 21.02 3.47
CA GLY A 136 -21.32 20.27 3.12
C GLY A 136 -21.25 18.78 3.46
N SER A 137 -22.31 18.02 3.16
CA SER A 137 -22.39 16.58 3.40
C SER A 137 -21.63 15.83 2.30
N ASN A 138 -20.42 15.38 2.57
CA ASN A 138 -19.72 14.41 1.72
C ASN A 138 -20.27 13.01 2.01
N ASN A 139 -21.10 12.50 1.10
CA ASN A 139 -21.54 11.13 1.15
C ASN A 139 -20.60 10.30 0.24
N PHE A 140 -19.78 9.44 0.85
CA PHE A 140 -18.82 8.62 0.14
C PHE A 140 -19.47 7.80 -0.99
N HIS A 141 -20.62 7.18 -0.72
CA HIS A 141 -21.33 6.36 -1.70
C HIS A 141 -21.83 7.18 -2.90
N ARG A 142 -22.26 8.42 -2.68
CA ARG A 142 -22.66 9.31 -3.78
C ARG A 142 -21.48 9.68 -4.66
N VAL A 143 -20.34 10.06 -4.04
CA VAL A 143 -19.11 10.38 -4.78
C VAL A 143 -18.61 9.17 -5.57
N LEU A 144 -18.65 7.98 -4.97
CA LEU A 144 -18.29 6.73 -5.62
C LEU A 144 -19.18 6.47 -6.84
N LYS A 145 -20.50 6.62 -6.67
CA LYS A 145 -21.48 6.43 -7.72
C LYS A 145 -21.25 7.38 -8.90
N GLU A 146 -21.06 8.65 -8.62
CA GLU A 146 -20.77 9.68 -9.63
C GLU A 146 -19.47 9.38 -10.39
N LYS A 147 -18.37 9.04 -9.66
CA LYS A 147 -17.06 8.79 -10.25
C LYS A 147 -17.01 7.54 -11.12
N PHE A 148 -17.72 6.50 -10.75
CA PHE A 148 -17.75 5.22 -11.48
C PHE A 148 -18.93 5.13 -12.48
N GLY A 149 -19.72 6.19 -12.64
CA GLY A 149 -20.85 6.20 -13.58
C GLY A 149 -21.91 5.14 -13.26
N LEU A 150 -22.09 4.82 -11.98
CA LEU A 150 -23.09 3.85 -11.55
C LEU A 150 -24.48 4.50 -11.68
N SER A 151 -25.21 4.14 -12.74
CA SER A 151 -26.55 4.68 -13.00
C SER A 151 -27.57 4.19 -11.98
N ASP A 152 -28.54 5.04 -11.66
CA ASP A 152 -29.78 4.62 -10.99
C ASP A 152 -30.60 3.73 -11.93
N ARG A 153 -31.23 2.70 -11.35
CA ARG A 153 -32.28 1.93 -12.03
C ARG A 153 -33.56 2.70 -11.97
#